data_3efdf2ea8166bd98e4fc2eb7d1eec34f
#
_entry.id   3efdf2ea8166bd98e4fc2eb7d1eec34f
#
_cell.length_a   1.000
_cell.length_b   1.000
_cell.length_c   1.000
_cell.angle_alpha   90.00
_cell.angle_beta   90.00
_cell.angle_gamma   90.00
#
_symmetry.space_group_name_H-M   'P 1'
#
loop_
_entity.id
_entity.type
_entity.pdbx_description
1 polymer ?
#
loop_
_entity_poly.entity_id
_entity_poly.type
_entity_poly.pdbx_seq_one_letter_code
_entity_poly.pdbx_strand_id
1 'polypeptide(L)'
;MSLTPLDIQHKEFPVKIKGYDKEQVNDFLDNVTKEFEEIIRQNKDLQKQLKFAEEKLQYFSNLQDALNKSIVVAQDAADRLKENARKEAEIILFEAEKSADHLLHEAAGKATKINEETDG
;
A
#
# COMPACT_ATOMS: atom_id res chain seq x y z
N MET A 1 -13.33 36.73 -18.43
CA MET A 1 -14.75 36.74 -18.08
C MET A 1 -15.44 35.48 -18.51
N SER A 2 -16.03 34.78 -17.57
CA SER A 2 -16.71 33.53 -17.86
C SER A 2 -18.18 33.82 -18.20
N LEU A 3 -18.66 33.27 -19.31
CA LEU A 3 -20.06 33.25 -19.63
C LEU A 3 -20.77 32.19 -18.80
N THR A 4 -21.88 32.56 -18.19
CA THR A 4 -22.71 31.58 -17.48
C THR A 4 -23.84 31.10 -18.39
N PRO A 5 -24.41 29.92 -18.15
CA PRO A 5 -25.63 29.51 -18.92
C PRO A 5 -26.77 30.51 -18.85
N LEU A 6 -26.92 31.18 -17.70
CA LEU A 6 -27.92 32.23 -17.56
C LEU A 6 -27.65 33.43 -18.47
N ASP A 7 -26.38 33.82 -18.62
CA ASP A 7 -25.98 34.90 -19.53
C ASP A 7 -26.38 34.58 -20.97
N ILE A 8 -26.21 33.35 -21.38
CA ILE A 8 -26.59 32.89 -22.73
C ILE A 8 -28.11 32.89 -22.88
N GLN A 9 -28.84 32.38 -21.90
CA GLN A 9 -30.30 32.30 -21.90
C GLN A 9 -30.97 33.68 -21.92
N HIS A 10 -30.41 34.63 -21.17
CA HIS A 10 -30.98 35.96 -21.01
C HIS A 10 -30.40 36.98 -21.96
N LYS A 11 -29.55 36.56 -22.91
CA LYS A 11 -28.98 37.47 -23.87
C LYS A 11 -30.05 38.00 -24.80
N GLU A 12 -30.17 39.33 -24.88
CA GLU A 12 -31.06 40.05 -25.78
C GLU A 12 -30.24 40.83 -26.79
N PHE A 13 -30.73 40.89 -28.01
CA PHE A 13 -30.12 41.68 -29.07
C PHE A 13 -31.05 42.80 -29.52
N PRO A 14 -30.52 43.99 -29.78
CA PRO A 14 -31.32 45.07 -30.33
C PRO A 14 -31.97 44.68 -31.67
N VAL A 15 -33.24 45.01 -31.84
CA VAL A 15 -33.97 44.76 -33.08
C VAL A 15 -33.78 45.96 -33.99
N LYS A 16 -33.34 45.71 -35.23
CA LYS A 16 -33.28 46.71 -36.30
C LYS A 16 -34.39 46.47 -37.33
N ILE A 17 -34.50 47.37 -38.33
CA ILE A 17 -35.61 47.31 -39.34
C ILE A 17 -35.63 45.92 -40.00
N LYS A 18 -34.53 45.25 -40.24
CA LYS A 18 -34.47 43.95 -40.90
C LYS A 18 -34.03 42.81 -39.95
N GLY A 19 -34.27 42.95 -38.67
CA GLY A 19 -33.90 41.95 -37.68
C GLY A 19 -32.92 42.46 -36.64
N TYR A 20 -32.13 41.57 -36.04
CA TYR A 20 -31.16 41.92 -35.03
C TYR A 20 -29.90 42.54 -35.65
N ASP A 21 -29.13 43.26 -34.85
CA ASP A 21 -27.84 43.77 -35.24
C ASP A 21 -26.86 42.62 -35.44
N LYS A 22 -26.42 42.39 -36.66
CA LYS A 22 -25.52 41.31 -37.04
C LYS A 22 -24.20 41.37 -36.29
N GLU A 23 -23.65 42.56 -36.10
CA GLU A 23 -22.38 42.74 -35.42
C GLU A 23 -22.46 42.31 -33.95
N GLN A 24 -23.52 42.69 -33.26
CA GLN A 24 -23.73 42.32 -31.88
C GLN A 24 -23.97 40.82 -31.72
N VAL A 25 -24.72 40.21 -32.64
CA VAL A 25 -24.94 38.77 -32.64
C VAL A 25 -23.64 38.02 -32.88
N ASN A 26 -22.86 38.44 -33.86
CA ASN A 26 -21.57 37.83 -34.16
C ASN A 26 -20.58 38.00 -33.02
N ASP A 27 -20.48 39.15 -32.39
CA ASP A 27 -19.61 39.38 -31.25
C ASP A 27 -19.97 38.48 -30.05
N PHE A 28 -21.26 38.34 -29.81
CA PHE A 28 -21.72 37.43 -28.75
C PHE A 28 -21.40 35.97 -29.06
N LEU A 29 -21.61 35.53 -30.28
CA LEU A 29 -21.29 34.17 -30.71
C LEU A 29 -19.78 33.89 -30.64
N ASP A 30 -18.97 34.89 -31.00
CA ASP A 30 -17.51 34.78 -30.84
C ASP A 30 -17.12 34.59 -29.39
N ASN A 31 -17.72 35.32 -28.46
CA ASN A 31 -17.50 35.17 -27.03
C ASN A 31 -17.95 33.81 -26.55
N VAL A 32 -19.10 33.32 -26.97
CA VAL A 32 -19.59 31.97 -26.64
C VAL A 32 -18.60 30.91 -27.14
N THR A 33 -18.12 31.06 -28.37
CA THR A 33 -17.15 30.14 -28.96
C THR A 33 -15.88 30.09 -28.16
N LYS A 34 -15.34 31.26 -27.81
CA LYS A 34 -14.09 31.33 -26.99
C LYS A 34 -14.26 30.69 -25.62
N GLU A 35 -15.36 30.99 -24.94
CA GLU A 35 -15.63 30.39 -23.63
C GLU A 35 -15.86 28.88 -23.74
N PHE A 36 -16.52 28.44 -24.79
CA PHE A 36 -16.72 27.01 -25.04
C PHE A 36 -15.40 26.29 -25.28
N GLU A 37 -14.52 26.85 -26.11
CA GLU A 37 -13.18 26.32 -26.36
C GLU A 37 -12.37 26.24 -25.09
N GLU A 38 -12.44 27.25 -24.25
CA GLU A 38 -11.73 27.26 -22.96
C GLU A 38 -12.25 26.16 -22.03
N ILE A 39 -13.55 25.99 -21.95
CA ILE A 39 -14.18 24.92 -21.16
C ILE A 39 -13.76 23.54 -21.66
N ILE A 40 -13.74 23.34 -22.98
CA ILE A 40 -13.27 22.08 -23.56
C ILE A 40 -11.83 21.81 -23.16
N ARG A 41 -10.98 22.83 -23.21
CA ARG A 41 -9.56 22.70 -22.81
C ARG A 41 -9.43 22.35 -21.35
N GLN A 42 -10.14 23.04 -20.48
CA GLN A 42 -10.16 22.75 -19.04
C GLN A 42 -10.69 21.35 -18.76
N ASN A 43 -11.73 20.93 -19.48
CA ASN A 43 -12.29 19.60 -19.33
C ASN A 43 -11.28 18.51 -19.68
N LYS A 44 -10.54 18.67 -20.79
CA LYS A 44 -9.47 17.75 -21.18
C LYS A 44 -8.36 17.69 -20.15
N ASP A 45 -7.98 18.85 -19.61
CA ASP A 45 -6.96 18.90 -18.55
C ASP A 45 -7.43 18.18 -17.29
N LEU A 46 -8.66 18.40 -16.87
CA LEU A 46 -9.26 17.73 -15.72
C LEU A 46 -9.33 16.22 -15.92
N GLN A 47 -9.69 15.77 -17.11
CA GLN A 47 -9.72 14.36 -17.46
C GLN A 47 -8.32 13.73 -17.35
N LYS A 48 -7.29 14.44 -17.81
CA LYS A 48 -5.90 13.98 -17.69
C LYS A 48 -5.46 13.91 -16.23
N GLN A 49 -5.80 14.93 -15.45
CA GLN A 49 -5.48 14.97 -14.03
C GLN A 49 -6.18 13.82 -13.28
N LEU A 50 -7.45 13.58 -13.61
CA LEU A 50 -8.22 12.50 -13.00
C LEU A 50 -7.60 11.14 -13.33
N LYS A 51 -7.28 10.91 -14.59
CA LYS A 51 -6.63 9.66 -15.03
C LYS A 51 -5.30 9.43 -14.30
N PHE A 52 -4.49 10.47 -14.21
CA PHE A 52 -3.21 10.41 -13.50
C PHE A 52 -3.42 10.09 -12.01
N ALA A 53 -4.39 10.75 -11.38
CA ALA A 53 -4.72 10.50 -9.98
C ALA A 53 -5.22 9.07 -9.75
N GLU A 54 -6.07 8.55 -10.63
CA GLU A 54 -6.56 7.17 -10.57
C GLU A 54 -5.43 6.16 -10.71
N GLU A 55 -4.51 6.38 -11.65
CA GLU A 55 -3.34 5.52 -11.83
C GLU A 55 -2.44 5.54 -10.59
N LYS A 56 -2.27 6.70 -9.99
CA LYS A 56 -1.48 6.88 -8.78
C LYS A 56 -2.11 6.17 -7.58
N LEU A 57 -3.43 6.29 -7.44
CA LEU A 57 -4.18 5.57 -6.40
C LEU A 57 -4.07 4.06 -6.58
N GLN A 58 -4.16 3.57 -7.80
CA GLN A 58 -4.01 2.15 -8.09
C GLN A 58 -2.61 1.67 -7.74
N TYR A 59 -1.60 2.45 -8.08
CA TYR A 59 -0.21 2.14 -7.73
C TYR A 59 -0.03 2.02 -6.21
N PHE A 60 -0.52 2.99 -5.45
CA PHE A 60 -0.42 2.96 -4.00
C PHE A 60 -1.23 1.82 -3.37
N SER A 61 -2.40 1.51 -3.92
CA SER A 61 -3.20 0.38 -3.47
C SER A 61 -2.46 -0.93 -3.67
N ASN A 62 -1.84 -1.13 -4.82
CA ASN A 62 -1.03 -2.31 -5.11
C ASN A 62 0.19 -2.40 -4.20
N LEU A 63 0.83 -1.27 -3.93
CA LEU A 63 1.97 -1.20 -3.02
C LEU A 63 1.56 -1.56 -1.60
N GLN A 64 0.42 -1.06 -1.13
CA GLN A 64 -0.12 -1.39 0.19
C GLN A 64 -0.41 -2.89 0.31
N ASP A 65 -1.02 -3.49 -0.71
CA ASP A 65 -1.28 -4.94 -0.74
C ASP A 65 0.02 -5.74 -0.68
N ALA A 66 1.03 -5.31 -1.43
CA ALA A 66 2.35 -5.96 -1.41
C ALA A 66 3.02 -5.85 -0.03
N LEU A 67 2.93 -4.68 0.60
CA LEU A 67 3.45 -4.47 1.96
C LEU A 67 2.73 -5.35 2.98
N ASN A 68 1.40 -5.42 2.92
CA ASN A 68 0.61 -6.26 3.82
C ASN A 68 0.98 -7.74 3.67
N LYS A 69 1.13 -8.21 2.44
CA LYS A 69 1.58 -9.59 2.17
C LYS A 69 2.98 -9.83 2.71
N SER A 70 3.89 -8.87 2.54
CA SER A 70 5.26 -8.97 3.07
C SER A 70 5.28 -9.04 4.59
N ILE A 71 4.43 -8.27 5.27
CA ILE A 71 4.30 -8.30 6.72
C ILE A 71 3.82 -9.67 7.18
N VAL A 72 2.80 -10.23 6.53
CA VAL A 72 2.27 -11.57 6.86
C VAL A 72 3.37 -12.62 6.69
N VAL A 73 4.11 -12.59 5.59
CA VAL A 73 5.22 -13.52 5.35
C VAL A 73 6.31 -13.37 6.41
N ALA A 74 6.66 -12.13 6.77
CA ALA A 74 7.67 -11.86 7.79
C ALA A 74 7.23 -12.36 9.18
N GLN A 75 5.96 -12.16 9.54
CA GLN A 75 5.41 -12.67 10.80
C GLN A 75 5.42 -14.19 10.85
N ASP A 76 5.03 -14.85 9.75
CA ASP A 76 5.06 -16.30 9.65
C ASP A 76 6.50 -16.83 9.79
N ALA A 77 7.45 -16.19 9.12
CA ALA A 77 8.86 -16.56 9.24
C ALA A 77 9.39 -16.35 10.66
N ALA A 78 9.00 -15.26 11.32
CA ALA A 78 9.39 -15.00 12.73
C ALA A 78 8.80 -16.06 13.66
N ASP A 79 7.54 -16.44 13.48
CA ASP A 79 6.88 -17.47 14.29
C ASP A 79 7.56 -18.83 14.11
N ARG A 80 7.91 -19.18 12.88
CA ARG A 80 8.65 -20.41 12.58
C ARG A 80 10.04 -20.41 13.23
N LEU A 81 10.72 -19.28 13.18
CA LEU A 81 12.03 -19.13 13.79
C LEU A 81 11.96 -19.33 15.31
N LYS A 82 10.95 -18.71 15.96
CA LYS A 82 10.71 -18.90 17.39
C LYS A 82 10.43 -20.35 17.74
N GLU A 83 9.59 -21.01 16.97
CA GLU A 83 9.22 -22.41 17.20
C GLU A 83 10.43 -23.32 17.01
N ASN A 84 11.22 -23.07 15.97
CA ASN A 84 12.44 -23.84 15.73
C ASN A 84 13.48 -23.62 16.84
N ALA A 85 13.63 -22.37 17.30
CA ALA A 85 14.53 -22.06 18.41
C ALA A 85 14.10 -22.76 19.71
N ARG A 86 12.79 -22.79 19.98
CA ARG A 86 12.23 -23.47 21.14
C ARG A 86 12.50 -24.98 21.09
N LYS A 87 12.27 -25.59 19.94
CA LYS A 87 12.57 -27.02 19.75
C LYS A 87 14.04 -27.34 19.90
N GLU A 88 14.86 -26.48 19.31
CA GLU A 88 16.32 -26.64 19.42
C GLU A 88 16.80 -26.50 20.86
N ALA A 89 16.25 -25.54 21.60
CA ALA A 89 16.54 -25.39 23.03
C ALA A 89 16.11 -26.64 23.84
N GLU A 90 14.94 -27.19 23.54
CA GLU A 90 14.47 -28.43 24.18
C GLU A 90 15.41 -29.60 23.91
N ILE A 91 15.90 -29.74 22.68
CA ILE A 91 16.86 -30.79 22.30
C ILE A 91 18.19 -30.61 23.04
N ILE A 92 18.70 -29.38 23.10
CA ILE A 92 19.92 -29.07 23.79
C ILE A 92 19.81 -29.41 25.30
N LEU A 93 18.70 -29.04 25.93
CA LEU A 93 18.44 -29.33 27.33
C LEU A 93 18.34 -30.85 27.58
N PHE A 94 17.63 -31.54 26.71
CA PHE A 94 17.51 -32.99 26.79
C PHE A 94 18.84 -33.69 26.67
N GLU A 95 19.68 -33.30 25.71
CA GLU A 95 21.01 -33.84 25.52
C GLU A 95 21.94 -33.52 26.70
N ALA A 96 21.82 -32.31 27.25
CA ALA A 96 22.60 -31.90 28.40
C ALA A 96 22.22 -32.72 29.65
N GLU A 97 20.96 -32.97 29.90
CA GLU A 97 20.47 -33.80 30.98
C GLU A 97 20.96 -35.24 30.82
N LYS A 98 20.86 -35.76 29.61
CA LYS A 98 21.33 -37.11 29.27
C LYS A 98 22.85 -37.25 29.49
N SER A 99 23.61 -36.27 29.08
CA SER A 99 25.06 -36.23 29.29
C SER A 99 25.40 -36.13 30.77
N ALA A 100 24.69 -35.30 31.53
CA ALA A 100 24.87 -35.19 32.97
C ALA A 100 24.57 -36.48 33.68
N ASP A 101 23.48 -37.17 33.36
CA ASP A 101 23.12 -38.48 33.91
C ASP A 101 24.16 -39.53 33.58
N HIS A 102 24.68 -39.52 32.37
CA HIS A 102 25.72 -40.45 31.94
C HIS A 102 27.02 -40.23 32.75
N LEU A 103 27.43 -38.96 32.93
CA LEU A 103 28.60 -38.61 33.72
C LEU A 103 28.45 -38.99 35.20
N LEU A 104 27.26 -38.77 35.76
CA LEU A 104 26.98 -39.16 37.14
C LEU A 104 27.02 -40.69 37.29
N HIS A 105 26.49 -41.40 36.33
CA HIS A 105 26.48 -42.86 36.32
C HIS A 105 27.89 -43.41 36.19
N GLU A 106 28.70 -42.86 35.32
CA GLU A 106 30.13 -43.21 35.20
C GLU A 106 30.90 -42.93 36.47
N ALA A 107 30.70 -41.75 37.08
CA ALA A 107 31.37 -41.37 38.32
C ALA A 107 30.98 -42.32 39.48
N ALA A 108 29.69 -42.67 39.58
CA ALA A 108 29.21 -43.62 40.57
C ALA A 108 29.83 -45.02 40.36
N GLY A 109 29.89 -45.45 39.09
CA GLY A 109 30.55 -46.72 38.73
C GLY A 109 32.03 -46.75 39.08
N LYS A 110 32.72 -45.67 38.79
CA LYS A 110 34.13 -45.53 39.13
C LYS A 110 34.34 -45.51 40.64
N ALA A 111 33.52 -44.82 41.39
CA ALA A 111 33.60 -44.77 42.86
C ALA A 111 33.36 -46.17 43.47
N THR A 112 32.34 -46.87 42.97
CA THR A 112 32.07 -48.25 43.39
C THR A 112 33.26 -49.17 43.12
N LYS A 113 33.88 -49.07 41.96
CA LYS A 113 35.05 -49.88 41.57
C LYS A 113 36.27 -49.58 42.43
N ILE A 114 36.53 -48.33 42.75
CA ILE A 114 37.62 -47.93 43.64
C ILE A 114 37.38 -48.46 45.02
N ASN A 115 36.19 -48.39 45.58
CA ASN A 115 35.84 -48.95 46.86
C ASN A 115 36.01 -50.48 46.89
N GLU A 116 35.60 -51.19 45.86
CA GLU A 116 35.83 -52.65 45.75
C GLU A 116 37.27 -52.98 45.69
N GLU A 117 38.14 -52.25 44.99
CA GLU A 117 39.57 -52.45 44.91
C GLU A 117 40.24 -52.15 46.22
N THR A 118 39.75 -51.14 46.97
CA THR A 118 40.30 -50.76 48.26
C THR A 118 39.92 -51.77 49.36
N ASP A 119 38.73 -52.32 49.33
CA ASP A 119 38.21 -53.30 50.29
C ASP A 119 38.66 -54.73 49.99
N GLY A 120 39.14 -54.93 48.79
CA GLY A 120 39.68 -56.21 48.36
C GLY A 120 41.14 -56.29 48.71
#